data_2c3fec35f159d9c4b870bb4f52437234
#
_entry.id   2c3fec35f159d9c4b870bb4f52437234
#
_cell.length_a   1.000
_cell.length_b   1.000
_cell.length_c   1.000
_cell.angle_alpha   90.00
_cell.angle_beta   90.00
_cell.angle_gamma   90.00
#
_symmetry.space_group_name_H-M   'P 1'
#
loop_
_entity.id
_entity.type
_entity.pdbx_description
1 polymer ?
#
loop_
_entity_poly.entity_id
_entity_poly.type
_entity_poly.pdbx_seq_one_letter_code
_entity_poly.pdbx_strand_id
1 'polypeptide(L)'
;MILSFAACASDKSGSDTTAASDIKTDAATAPAADDSTTAPETTEPATSGTDAVSAAPSVRRGPTKTTPAADTTKPASGGNSGSTTVPSKPDDSKPSAVETNPKKIIVSAEKEWIFTEKPTDSCHASTVLPLDNGTVVAAWFAGSSESDDDVKILTSVRGTDGKWGEPIRVSADPNVAHWNPVLFQNDDGTITLYFKVGKDTEYWKTYYSVSTDGKNWAAPRELVPGDNSGGRGPVKNKPIRLKNGTILAPGSTELGGKYRCFVDISTDNGKTWNRTPEINSTFLGFFKTPMIQPTLWESKDGSVHMFTRTKVGKIYRSDSYDGGKTWCSAYPTNLPNNNSGIDLDTDDSGRIFLVYNPVGIPGIRTPLTLAVSLDDGKTFTKIKTFETGLAEYSYPAVVVKGDIIHITYTYERDYIAYWQIKIK
;
A
#
# COMPACT_ATOMS: atom_id res chain seq x y z
N MET A 1 -32.84 7.17 13.86
CA MET A 1 -32.90 5.77 13.44
C MET A 1 -31.48 5.23 13.62
N ILE A 2 -31.24 4.65 14.78
CA ILE A 2 -29.93 4.19 15.23
C ILE A 2 -29.82 2.73 14.76
N LEU A 3 -29.00 2.44 13.77
CA LEU A 3 -28.66 1.07 13.38
C LEU A 3 -27.38 0.68 14.12
N SER A 4 -27.57 -0.15 15.12
CA SER A 4 -26.51 -0.87 15.84
C SER A 4 -25.95 -1.96 14.92
N PHE A 5 -24.65 -1.94 14.62
CA PHE A 5 -23.97 -3.03 13.92
C PHE A 5 -23.39 -3.98 14.96
N ALA A 6 -24.00 -5.16 15.04
CA ALA A 6 -23.48 -6.29 15.80
C ALA A 6 -22.34 -6.95 15.04
N ALA A 7 -21.27 -7.27 15.75
CA ALA A 7 -20.20 -8.13 15.28
C ALA A 7 -20.75 -9.56 15.08
N CYS A 8 -20.39 -10.20 13.98
CA CYS A 8 -20.69 -11.61 13.72
C CYS A 8 -19.85 -12.49 14.63
N ALA A 9 -20.50 -13.05 15.67
CA ALA A 9 -20.04 -14.25 16.32
C ALA A 9 -20.68 -15.45 15.62
N SER A 10 -19.89 -16.44 15.25
CA SER A 10 -20.34 -17.68 14.64
C SER A 10 -20.96 -18.60 15.69
N ASP A 11 -22.28 -18.84 15.59
CA ASP A 11 -22.97 -19.89 16.28
C ASP A 11 -22.61 -21.26 15.68
N LYS A 12 -22.03 -22.14 16.51
CA LYS A 12 -22.05 -23.58 16.30
C LYS A 12 -23.19 -24.17 17.10
N SER A 13 -24.26 -24.55 16.43
CA SER A 13 -25.29 -25.44 16.99
C SER A 13 -24.86 -26.88 16.84
N GLY A 14 -24.64 -27.57 17.93
CA GLY A 14 -24.54 -29.02 18.03
C GLY A 14 -25.37 -29.48 19.21
N SER A 15 -26.47 -30.16 18.92
CA SER A 15 -27.30 -30.85 19.87
C SER A 15 -26.58 -32.08 20.42
N ASP A 16 -26.56 -32.30 21.73
CA ASP A 16 -27.07 -33.52 22.31
C ASP A 16 -27.23 -33.45 23.83
N THR A 17 -28.19 -34.20 24.26
CA THR A 17 -28.95 -34.32 25.50
C THR A 17 -28.22 -34.97 26.67
N THR A 18 -28.74 -34.63 27.89
CA THR A 18 -28.90 -35.37 29.15
C THR A 18 -27.78 -35.36 30.18
N ALA A 19 -28.05 -34.82 31.30
CA ALA A 19 -28.40 -35.31 32.62
C ALA A 19 -28.02 -34.33 33.74
N ALA A 20 -28.97 -34.10 34.60
CA ALA A 20 -28.88 -33.30 35.80
C ALA A 20 -28.09 -33.97 36.92
N SER A 21 -27.40 -33.18 37.73
CA SER A 21 -27.37 -33.39 39.21
C SER A 21 -26.88 -32.13 39.92
N ASP A 22 -27.61 -31.86 40.97
CA ASP A 22 -27.62 -30.74 41.90
C ASP A 22 -26.34 -30.51 42.73
N ILE A 23 -26.37 -29.30 43.35
CA ILE A 23 -25.94 -28.92 44.71
C ILE A 23 -24.57 -28.24 44.88
N LYS A 24 -24.52 -27.02 45.22
CA LYS A 24 -24.51 -26.20 46.44
C LYS A 24 -23.71 -24.91 46.30
N THR A 25 -24.38 -23.89 46.75
CA THR A 25 -23.90 -22.59 47.22
C THR A 25 -22.76 -22.69 48.25
N ASP A 26 -21.81 -21.77 48.16
CA ASP A 26 -21.31 -21.05 49.33
C ASP A 26 -20.73 -19.68 48.94
N ALA A 27 -21.24 -18.70 49.67
CA ALA A 27 -20.82 -17.29 49.65
C ALA A 27 -19.79 -17.08 50.77
N ALA A 28 -18.73 -16.29 50.47
CA ALA A 28 -18.02 -15.54 51.50
C ALA A 28 -17.26 -14.35 50.90
N THR A 29 -17.78 -13.19 51.15
CA THR A 29 -17.22 -12.02 51.87
C THR A 29 -15.88 -11.45 51.44
N ALA A 30 -16.00 -10.19 50.96
CA ALA A 30 -14.95 -9.20 50.95
C ALA A 30 -14.63 -8.68 52.37
N PRO A 31 -13.49 -8.04 52.59
CA PRO A 31 -13.46 -6.84 53.40
C PRO A 31 -12.94 -5.61 52.67
N ALA A 32 -13.53 -4.50 53.16
CA ALA A 32 -13.33 -3.13 52.72
C ALA A 32 -12.12 -2.46 53.39
N ALA A 33 -11.62 -1.43 52.66
CA ALA A 33 -11.12 -0.12 53.09
C ALA A 33 -10.01 -0.03 54.18
N ASP A 34 -8.99 0.71 53.89
CA ASP A 34 -8.66 1.88 54.73
C ASP A 34 -7.91 2.98 53.89
N ASP A 35 -8.21 4.17 54.32
CA ASP A 35 -7.97 5.51 53.81
C ASP A 35 -6.67 6.03 54.49
N SER A 36 -5.81 6.80 53.78
CA SER A 36 -5.20 8.02 54.37
C SER A 36 -4.25 8.71 53.36
N THR A 37 -4.70 9.83 52.87
CA THR A 37 -4.10 11.18 52.93
C THR A 37 -2.57 11.29 52.91
N THR A 38 -1.98 12.04 51.95
CA THR A 38 -1.46 13.40 52.11
C THR A 38 -0.77 13.85 50.84
N ALA A 39 -1.15 15.02 50.35
CA ALA A 39 -0.32 15.91 49.55
C ALA A 39 0.50 16.83 50.46
N PRO A 40 1.59 17.43 50.01
CA PRO A 40 1.66 18.89 49.99
C PRO A 40 2.21 19.47 48.66
N GLU A 41 1.61 20.46 48.21
CA GLU A 41 1.80 21.87 47.88
C GLU A 41 3.22 22.35 47.57
N THR A 42 3.29 23.02 46.40
CA THR A 42 3.86 24.31 46.02
C THR A 42 5.34 24.63 46.30
N THR A 43 6.00 25.07 45.23
CA THR A 43 6.53 26.47 45.13
C THR A 43 7.11 26.71 43.72
N GLU A 44 6.54 27.67 43.03
CA GLU A 44 7.25 28.55 42.09
C GLU A 44 8.03 29.60 42.90
N PRO A 45 9.08 30.24 42.33
CA PRO A 45 8.86 31.63 41.98
C PRO A 45 9.42 32.09 40.63
N ALA A 46 8.69 33.05 40.12
CA ALA A 46 8.97 33.91 38.99
C ALA A 46 10.13 34.88 39.22
N THR A 47 10.59 35.48 38.16
CA THR A 47 10.90 36.88 37.78
C THR A 47 12.09 36.90 36.86
N SER A 48 12.06 37.56 35.87
CA SER A 48 11.94 38.89 35.24
C SER A 48 13.16 39.06 34.36
N GLY A 49 13.08 39.55 33.22
CA GLY A 49 12.69 40.75 32.60
C GLY A 49 13.61 41.09 31.48
N THR A 50 13.05 41.65 30.57
CA THR A 50 13.23 42.87 29.80
C THR A 50 14.15 42.89 28.60
N ASP A 51 13.49 43.30 27.55
CA ASP A 51 13.68 44.39 26.57
C ASP A 51 14.62 44.04 25.40
N ALA A 52 14.27 44.26 24.25
CA ALA A 52 13.47 45.14 23.42
C ALA A 52 14.25 45.45 22.13
N VAL A 53 13.48 45.50 21.08
CA VAL A 53 13.51 46.49 20.01
C VAL A 53 14.46 46.31 18.82
N SER A 54 13.79 46.20 17.69
CA SER A 54 13.84 47.06 16.50
C SER A 54 14.72 46.66 15.33
N ALA A 55 14.05 46.52 14.29
CA ALA A 55 13.91 47.26 13.05
C ALA A 55 14.51 46.60 11.81
N ALA A 56 13.62 46.35 10.89
CA ALA A 56 13.90 46.39 9.45
C ALA A 56 14.18 47.86 9.04
N PRO A 57 14.88 48.10 7.95
CA PRO A 57 14.13 48.29 6.74
C PRO A 57 14.82 47.92 5.39
N SER A 58 14.02 47.46 4.45
CA SER A 58 13.66 48.08 3.16
C SER A 58 14.72 48.23 2.06
N VAL A 59 14.38 47.59 0.94
CA VAL A 59 14.11 48.20 -0.40
C VAL A 59 15.30 48.44 -1.31
N ARG A 60 15.29 47.83 -2.46
CA ARG A 60 15.15 48.32 -3.84
C ARG A 60 15.99 47.64 -4.91
N ARG A 61 15.23 47.20 -5.94
CA ARG A 61 15.34 47.35 -7.40
C ARG A 61 16.49 46.65 -8.13
N GLY A 62 16.00 45.82 -9.10
CA GLY A 62 16.68 45.53 -10.35
C GLY A 62 16.77 46.78 -11.27
N PRO A 63 16.94 46.66 -12.58
CA PRO A 63 17.13 45.53 -13.50
C PRO A 63 18.33 45.75 -14.46
N THR A 64 18.66 44.81 -15.35
CA THR A 64 18.86 45.15 -16.79
C THR A 64 19.11 43.88 -17.64
N LYS A 65 18.38 43.86 -18.72
CA LYS A 65 18.59 43.07 -19.94
C LYS A 65 19.89 43.48 -20.63
N THR A 66 20.59 42.56 -21.23
CA THR A 66 21.24 42.74 -22.53
C THR A 66 21.46 41.41 -23.23
N THR A 67 20.83 41.25 -24.36
CA THR A 67 21.30 40.42 -25.49
C THR A 67 22.15 41.35 -26.38
N PRO A 68 23.18 40.81 -27.08
CA PRO A 68 23.09 40.74 -28.52
C PRO A 68 23.69 39.47 -29.13
N ALA A 69 23.09 38.93 -30.13
CA ALA A 69 23.23 39.10 -31.59
C ALA A 69 24.26 38.18 -32.22
N ALA A 70 23.77 37.51 -33.23
CA ALA A 70 24.36 36.56 -34.11
C ALA A 70 25.62 37.08 -34.85
N ASP A 71 26.52 36.18 -35.18
CA ASP A 71 27.29 36.32 -36.39
C ASP A 71 27.44 35.02 -37.17
N THR A 72 27.22 35.15 -38.43
CA THR A 72 27.22 34.19 -39.51
C THR A 72 28.63 34.10 -40.10
N THR A 73 29.14 32.88 -40.39
CA THR A 73 29.95 32.65 -41.59
C THR A 73 30.02 31.15 -41.94
N LYS A 74 29.59 30.86 -43.16
CA LYS A 74 29.93 29.70 -43.99
C LYS A 74 30.97 30.15 -45.02
N PRO A 75 31.96 29.30 -45.44
CA PRO A 75 31.81 28.73 -46.79
C PRO A 75 32.30 27.26 -46.90
N ALA A 76 31.77 26.59 -47.66
CA ALA A 76 31.64 25.87 -48.92
C ALA A 76 32.84 25.03 -49.38
N SER A 77 32.47 23.80 -49.75
CA SER A 77 32.80 22.99 -50.92
C SER A 77 34.03 22.09 -50.92
N GLY A 78 33.79 20.84 -51.37
CA GLY A 78 34.76 19.94 -51.92
C GLY A 78 34.31 18.49 -51.82
N GLY A 79 33.73 17.94 -52.91
CA GLY A 79 33.25 16.59 -53.01
C GLY A 79 34.35 15.56 -53.22
N ASN A 80 34.07 14.33 -52.97
CA ASN A 80 34.24 13.25 -53.98
C ASN A 80 33.55 11.94 -53.53
N SER A 81 33.01 11.29 -54.50
CA SER A 81 32.30 10.04 -54.55
C SER A 81 33.12 8.82 -54.10
N GLY A 82 32.44 7.91 -53.40
CA GLY A 82 32.91 6.56 -53.13
C GLY A 82 31.73 5.71 -52.63
N SER A 83 30.98 5.10 -53.57
CA SER A 83 29.97 4.12 -53.32
C SER A 83 30.54 2.83 -52.76
N THR A 84 30.18 2.49 -51.51
CA THR A 84 30.19 1.10 -51.03
C THR A 84 28.89 0.85 -50.30
N THR A 85 28.01 0.11 -50.95
CA THR A 85 26.79 -0.44 -50.41
C THR A 85 27.10 -1.43 -49.28
N VAL A 86 26.81 -1.02 -48.03
CA VAL A 86 26.73 -1.90 -46.89
C VAL A 86 25.23 -2.29 -46.75
N PRO A 87 24.89 -3.60 -46.57
CA PRO A 87 23.50 -4.00 -46.41
C PRO A 87 22.98 -3.37 -45.13
N SER A 88 21.90 -2.61 -45.22
CA SER A 88 21.13 -2.08 -44.10
C SER A 88 20.53 -3.23 -43.28
N LYS A 89 20.99 -3.32 -42.02
CA LYS A 89 20.31 -4.07 -40.97
C LYS A 89 18.89 -3.54 -40.84
N PRO A 90 17.86 -4.38 -40.64
CA PRO A 90 16.51 -3.89 -40.39
C PRO A 90 16.52 -3.00 -39.13
N ASP A 91 15.98 -1.79 -39.27
CA ASP A 91 15.75 -0.86 -38.17
C ASP A 91 14.47 -1.29 -37.47
N ASP A 92 14.62 -2.15 -36.46
CA ASP A 92 13.51 -2.68 -35.62
C ASP A 92 13.22 -1.82 -34.37
N SER A 93 13.54 -0.52 -34.40
CA SER A 93 13.32 0.35 -33.25
C SER A 93 12.30 1.48 -33.50
N LYS A 94 11.14 1.14 -34.00
CA LYS A 94 9.98 2.02 -33.81
C LYS A 94 9.29 1.58 -32.54
N PRO A 95 9.20 2.42 -31.48
CA PRO A 95 8.42 2.06 -30.31
C PRO A 95 7.01 1.71 -30.77
N SER A 96 6.54 0.53 -30.41
CA SER A 96 5.15 0.14 -30.67
C SER A 96 4.24 1.21 -30.08
N ALA A 97 3.33 1.76 -30.87
CA ALA A 97 2.41 2.79 -30.38
C ALA A 97 1.60 2.19 -29.23
N VAL A 98 1.58 2.90 -28.08
CA VAL A 98 0.84 2.49 -26.90
C VAL A 98 -0.65 2.37 -27.24
N GLU A 99 -1.26 1.21 -26.92
CA GLU A 99 -2.67 0.96 -27.18
C GLU A 99 -3.55 1.84 -26.29
N THR A 100 -4.35 2.68 -26.91
CA THR A 100 -5.26 3.62 -26.23
C THR A 100 -6.71 3.14 -26.17
N ASN A 101 -7.04 2.02 -26.82
CA ASN A 101 -8.37 1.41 -26.70
C ASN A 101 -8.36 0.44 -25.51
N PRO A 102 -9.09 0.72 -24.40
CA PRO A 102 -9.07 -0.13 -23.21
C PRO A 102 -9.40 -1.60 -23.49
N LYS A 103 -10.26 -1.89 -24.47
CA LYS A 103 -10.67 -3.27 -24.82
C LYS A 103 -9.58 -4.07 -25.54
N LYS A 104 -8.52 -3.42 -26.01
CA LYS A 104 -7.43 -4.05 -26.76
C LYS A 104 -6.10 -4.06 -26.01
N ILE A 105 -6.03 -3.52 -24.80
CA ILE A 105 -4.79 -3.42 -24.01
C ILE A 105 -4.27 -4.82 -23.67
N ILE A 106 -5.14 -5.73 -23.22
CA ILE A 106 -4.72 -7.09 -22.82
C ILE A 106 -4.45 -7.94 -24.04
N VAL A 107 -3.25 -8.53 -24.10
CA VAL A 107 -2.79 -9.48 -25.11
C VAL A 107 -3.04 -10.91 -24.66
N SER A 108 -2.60 -11.25 -23.44
CA SER A 108 -2.84 -12.54 -22.80
C SER A 108 -3.01 -12.37 -21.29
N ALA A 109 -3.61 -13.36 -20.64
CA ALA A 109 -3.82 -13.36 -19.20
C ALA A 109 -3.83 -14.81 -18.70
N GLU A 110 -2.90 -15.12 -17.79
CA GLU A 110 -2.68 -16.45 -17.24
C GLU A 110 -2.83 -16.41 -15.73
N LYS A 111 -3.56 -17.40 -15.17
CA LYS A 111 -3.78 -17.57 -13.72
C LYS A 111 -3.00 -18.77 -13.23
N GLU A 112 -2.35 -18.59 -12.08
CA GLU A 112 -1.67 -19.63 -11.34
C GLU A 112 -2.06 -19.57 -9.86
N TRP A 113 -1.82 -20.65 -9.13
CA TRP A 113 -1.85 -20.68 -7.67
C TRP A 113 -0.42 -20.58 -7.15
N ILE A 114 -0.17 -19.74 -6.14
CA ILE A 114 1.16 -19.65 -5.52
C ILE A 114 1.51 -20.95 -4.80
N PHE A 115 0.54 -21.64 -4.29
CA PHE A 115 0.64 -22.99 -3.71
C PHE A 115 -0.63 -23.77 -4.02
N THR A 116 -0.53 -25.09 -4.12
CA THR A 116 -1.65 -25.99 -4.37
C THR A 116 -2.05 -26.80 -3.15
N GLU A 117 -1.08 -27.05 -2.25
CA GLU A 117 -1.31 -27.63 -0.93
C GLU A 117 -1.34 -26.48 0.09
N LYS A 118 -2.39 -26.42 0.89
CA LYS A 118 -2.57 -25.34 1.88
C LYS A 118 -1.50 -25.46 2.97
N PRO A 119 -0.62 -24.46 3.15
CA PRO A 119 0.36 -24.47 4.24
C PRO A 119 -0.26 -24.22 5.62
N THR A 120 -1.49 -23.68 5.66
CA THR A 120 -2.25 -23.32 6.86
C THR A 120 -3.74 -23.36 6.57
N ASP A 121 -4.58 -23.25 7.60
CA ASP A 121 -6.04 -23.27 7.45
C ASP A 121 -6.57 -22.01 6.76
N SER A 122 -5.90 -20.86 6.97
CA SER A 122 -6.32 -19.57 6.39
C SER A 122 -5.12 -18.75 5.90
N CYS A 123 -5.32 -17.97 4.83
CA CYS A 123 -4.33 -17.03 4.32
C CYS A 123 -4.99 -15.74 3.81
N HIS A 124 -4.25 -14.60 3.85
CA HIS A 124 -4.81 -13.31 3.42
C HIS A 124 -3.73 -12.28 3.06
N ALA A 125 -4.17 -11.16 2.42
CA ALA A 125 -3.41 -9.94 2.20
C ALA A 125 -2.07 -10.15 1.51
N SER A 126 -2.11 -10.66 0.30
CA SER A 126 -0.90 -10.90 -0.51
C SER A 126 -0.29 -9.61 -1.07
N THR A 127 1.01 -9.70 -1.35
CA THR A 127 1.80 -8.72 -2.10
C THR A 127 2.65 -9.44 -3.14
N VAL A 128 3.06 -8.74 -4.19
CA VAL A 128 3.84 -9.30 -5.30
C VAL A 128 4.94 -8.33 -5.73
N LEU A 129 6.09 -8.87 -6.11
CA LEU A 129 7.24 -8.11 -6.62
C LEU A 129 7.95 -8.88 -7.72
N PRO A 130 7.79 -8.50 -9.00
CA PRO A 130 8.60 -9.01 -10.10
C PRO A 130 10.01 -8.39 -10.07
N LEU A 131 11.05 -9.21 -10.23
CA LEU A 131 12.45 -8.81 -10.24
C LEU A 131 13.02 -8.72 -11.65
N ASP A 132 14.14 -8.00 -11.82
CA ASP A 132 14.81 -7.82 -13.14
C ASP A 132 15.37 -9.12 -13.71
N ASN A 133 15.67 -10.09 -12.85
CA ASN A 133 16.16 -11.40 -13.27
C ASN A 133 15.03 -12.35 -13.76
N GLY A 134 13.80 -11.87 -13.88
CA GLY A 134 12.64 -12.62 -14.34
C GLY A 134 11.98 -13.52 -13.28
N THR A 135 12.46 -13.50 -12.03
CA THR A 135 11.76 -14.16 -10.91
C THR A 135 10.69 -13.24 -10.32
N VAL A 136 9.72 -13.83 -9.61
CA VAL A 136 8.66 -13.07 -8.93
C VAL A 136 8.61 -13.50 -7.47
N VAL A 137 8.63 -12.55 -6.54
CA VAL A 137 8.45 -12.80 -5.12
C VAL A 137 7.01 -12.47 -4.74
N ALA A 138 6.38 -13.35 -3.96
CA ALA A 138 5.09 -13.08 -3.34
C ALA A 138 5.20 -13.27 -1.83
N ALA A 139 4.38 -12.54 -1.08
CA ALA A 139 4.23 -12.72 0.35
C ALA A 139 2.76 -12.55 0.76
N TRP A 140 2.36 -13.21 1.84
CA TRP A 140 1.02 -13.14 2.43
C TRP A 140 1.10 -13.49 3.91
N PHE A 141 0.04 -13.22 4.67
CA PHE A 141 -0.03 -13.78 6.01
C PHE A 141 -0.90 -15.03 6.04
N ALA A 142 -0.58 -15.98 6.95
CA ALA A 142 -1.23 -17.26 7.03
C ALA A 142 -1.09 -17.88 8.42
N GLY A 143 -2.11 -18.61 8.85
CA GLY A 143 -2.22 -19.28 10.15
C GLY A 143 -3.58 -19.98 10.30
N SER A 144 -4.01 -20.24 11.52
CA SER A 144 -5.30 -20.89 11.81
C SER A 144 -6.46 -19.96 11.39
N SER A 145 -6.45 -18.71 11.84
CA SER A 145 -7.42 -17.68 11.46
C SER A 145 -6.78 -16.29 11.58
N GLU A 146 -7.31 -15.29 10.87
CA GLU A 146 -6.84 -13.90 11.00
C GLU A 146 -6.94 -13.44 12.46
N SER A 147 -5.88 -12.85 12.99
CA SER A 147 -5.66 -12.42 14.38
C SER A 147 -5.14 -13.47 15.34
N ASP A 148 -5.10 -14.75 15.00
CA ASP A 148 -4.55 -15.77 15.86
C ASP A 148 -3.03 -15.63 16.01
N ASP A 149 -2.51 -15.98 17.18
CA ASP A 149 -1.09 -15.80 17.51
C ASP A 149 -0.14 -16.63 16.62
N ASP A 150 -0.64 -17.67 15.95
CA ASP A 150 0.13 -18.50 15.00
C ASP A 150 0.25 -17.89 13.60
N VAL A 151 -0.52 -16.83 13.29
CA VAL A 151 -0.45 -16.15 12.00
C VAL A 151 0.91 -15.52 11.77
N LYS A 152 1.56 -15.90 10.66
CA LYS A 152 2.89 -15.41 10.29
C LYS A 152 2.93 -15.02 8.82
N ILE A 153 4.01 -14.33 8.42
CA ILE A 153 4.26 -14.04 7.02
C ILE A 153 4.87 -15.27 6.35
N LEU A 154 4.30 -15.65 5.21
CA LEU A 154 4.86 -16.60 4.28
C LEU A 154 5.32 -15.88 3.02
N THR A 155 6.43 -16.32 2.45
CA THR A 155 6.99 -15.84 1.17
C THR A 155 7.23 -17.02 0.25
N SER A 156 7.06 -16.81 -1.05
CA SER A 156 7.43 -17.77 -2.09
C SER A 156 8.04 -17.05 -3.29
N VAL A 157 8.90 -17.72 -4.02
CA VAL A 157 9.57 -17.20 -5.22
C VAL A 157 9.19 -18.07 -6.42
N ARG A 158 8.63 -17.43 -7.45
CA ARG A 158 8.44 -18.03 -8.75
C ARG A 158 9.73 -17.95 -9.54
N GLY A 159 10.26 -19.09 -9.92
CA GLY A 159 11.47 -19.18 -10.75
C GLY A 159 11.22 -18.76 -12.19
N THR A 160 12.29 -18.61 -12.95
CA THR A 160 12.23 -18.35 -14.41
C THR A 160 11.68 -19.54 -15.20
N ASP A 161 11.62 -20.72 -14.58
CA ASP A 161 10.94 -21.92 -15.10
C ASP A 161 9.41 -21.86 -14.96
N GLY A 162 8.89 -20.79 -14.36
CA GLY A 162 7.48 -20.59 -14.17
C GLY A 162 6.88 -21.32 -12.97
N LYS A 163 7.69 -21.88 -12.07
CA LYS A 163 7.20 -22.62 -10.90
C LYS A 163 7.40 -21.83 -9.62
N TRP A 164 6.39 -21.87 -8.75
CA TRP A 164 6.48 -21.37 -7.40
C TRP A 164 7.25 -22.34 -6.52
N GLY A 165 8.15 -21.81 -5.68
CA GLY A 165 8.83 -22.58 -4.64
C GLY A 165 7.97 -22.76 -3.41
N GLU A 166 8.44 -23.66 -2.51
CA GLU A 166 7.78 -23.88 -1.22
C GLU A 166 7.68 -22.59 -0.39
N PRO A 167 6.58 -22.37 0.33
CA PRO A 167 6.43 -21.23 1.22
C PRO A 167 7.46 -21.19 2.33
N ILE A 168 8.09 -20.03 2.53
CA ILE A 168 9.11 -19.80 3.56
C ILE A 168 8.51 -18.88 4.63
N ARG A 169 8.62 -19.26 5.89
CA ARG A 169 8.10 -18.47 7.02
C ARG A 169 9.05 -17.34 7.42
N VAL A 170 8.53 -16.13 7.56
CA VAL A 170 9.22 -14.97 8.13
C VAL A 170 8.45 -14.49 9.35
N SER A 171 9.14 -14.37 10.50
CA SER A 171 8.51 -13.99 11.76
C SER A 171 9.44 -13.11 12.60
N ALA A 172 8.88 -12.05 13.18
CA ALA A 172 9.55 -11.20 14.16
C ALA A 172 9.34 -11.72 15.59
N ASP A 173 8.14 -12.24 15.87
CA ASP A 173 7.74 -12.81 17.17
C ASP A 173 6.90 -14.07 16.94
N PRO A 174 7.27 -15.23 17.48
CA PRO A 174 6.53 -16.48 17.29
C PRO A 174 5.17 -16.50 18.00
N ASN A 175 4.93 -15.61 18.96
CA ASN A 175 3.75 -15.63 19.85
C ASN A 175 2.76 -14.50 19.59
N VAL A 176 2.92 -13.76 18.48
CA VAL A 176 2.06 -12.61 18.14
C VAL A 176 1.70 -12.65 16.66
N ALA A 177 0.47 -12.32 16.34
CA ALA A 177 -0.04 -12.27 14.98
C ALA A 177 0.77 -11.31 14.07
N HIS A 178 1.00 -11.73 12.83
CA HIS A 178 1.63 -10.95 11.78
C HIS A 178 0.62 -10.64 10.68
N TRP A 179 0.72 -9.43 10.07
CA TRP A 179 -0.30 -8.92 9.17
C TRP A 179 0.32 -8.22 7.97
N ASN A 180 -0.44 -8.15 6.88
CA ASN A 180 -0.25 -7.26 5.74
C ASN A 180 1.22 -7.11 5.29
N PRO A 181 1.84 -8.15 4.72
CA PRO A 181 3.17 -8.01 4.13
C PRO A 181 3.13 -7.07 2.93
N VAL A 182 4.22 -6.31 2.75
CA VAL A 182 4.43 -5.42 1.61
C VAL A 182 5.86 -5.58 1.13
N LEU A 183 6.02 -5.94 -0.14
CA LEU A 183 7.32 -6.06 -0.80
C LEU A 183 7.70 -4.77 -1.51
N PHE A 184 8.98 -4.42 -1.45
CA PHE A 184 9.55 -3.27 -2.14
C PHE A 184 10.99 -3.56 -2.55
N GLN A 185 11.37 -3.23 -3.81
CA GLN A 185 12.74 -3.35 -4.28
C GLN A 185 13.50 -2.05 -4.05
N ASN A 186 14.68 -2.14 -3.43
CA ASN A 186 15.59 -1.03 -3.23
C ASN A 186 16.47 -0.81 -4.47
N ASP A 187 17.11 0.37 -4.56
CA ASP A 187 17.97 0.73 -5.71
C ASP A 187 19.21 -0.16 -5.85
N ASP A 188 19.66 -0.77 -4.75
CA ASP A 188 20.77 -1.73 -4.74
C ASP A 188 20.36 -3.15 -5.14
N GLY A 189 19.09 -3.33 -5.55
CA GLY A 189 18.51 -4.61 -5.93
C GLY A 189 18.04 -5.48 -4.76
N THR A 190 18.30 -5.08 -3.53
CA THR A 190 17.77 -5.79 -2.35
C THR A 190 16.24 -5.64 -2.25
N ILE A 191 15.62 -6.59 -1.57
CA ILE A 191 14.17 -6.65 -1.37
C ILE A 191 13.89 -6.37 0.10
N THR A 192 13.06 -5.37 0.38
CA THR A 192 12.52 -5.14 1.71
C THR A 192 11.10 -5.73 1.81
N LEU A 193 10.88 -6.54 2.82
CA LEU A 193 9.58 -7.05 3.23
C LEU A 193 9.15 -6.31 4.50
N TYR A 194 8.16 -5.43 4.38
CA TYR A 194 7.51 -4.79 5.52
C TYR A 194 6.30 -5.63 5.94
N PHE A 195 6.00 -5.66 7.24
CA PHE A 195 4.80 -6.31 7.76
C PHE A 195 4.44 -5.77 9.15
N LYS A 196 3.21 -6.00 9.58
CA LYS A 196 2.74 -5.59 10.89
C LYS A 196 2.81 -6.73 11.89
N VAL A 197 3.09 -6.42 13.15
CA VAL A 197 3.16 -7.36 14.27
C VAL A 197 2.37 -6.78 15.43
N GLY A 198 1.36 -7.48 15.91
CA GLY A 198 0.50 -7.04 16.99
C GLY A 198 -0.75 -7.92 17.11
N LYS A 199 -1.38 -7.92 18.28
CA LYS A 199 -2.61 -8.69 18.53
C LYS A 199 -3.80 -8.19 17.73
N ASP A 200 -3.79 -6.90 17.40
CA ASP A 200 -4.88 -6.23 16.69
C ASP A 200 -4.34 -5.11 15.79
N THR A 201 -5.23 -4.52 14.99
CA THR A 201 -4.89 -3.47 14.04
C THR A 201 -4.72 -2.09 14.67
N GLU A 202 -5.10 -1.92 15.94
CA GLU A 202 -4.97 -0.64 16.65
C GLU A 202 -3.55 -0.36 17.11
N TYR A 203 -2.87 -1.42 17.64
CA TYR A 203 -1.60 -1.26 18.36
C TYR A 203 -0.44 -2.01 17.71
N TRP A 204 -0.64 -2.56 16.51
CA TRP A 204 0.44 -3.22 15.77
C TRP A 204 1.62 -2.29 15.49
N LYS A 205 2.80 -2.88 15.39
CA LYS A 205 4.03 -2.20 14.99
C LYS A 205 4.47 -2.69 13.63
N THR A 206 5.23 -1.86 12.93
CA THR A 206 5.80 -2.26 11.64
C THR A 206 7.18 -2.82 11.84
N TYR A 207 7.39 -4.00 11.29
CA TYR A 207 8.68 -4.65 11.16
C TYR A 207 9.08 -4.73 9.68
N TYR A 208 10.37 -4.89 9.45
CA TYR A 208 10.89 -5.18 8.12
C TYR A 208 12.00 -6.22 8.17
N SER A 209 12.16 -6.94 7.08
CA SER A 209 13.24 -7.86 6.81
C SER A 209 13.80 -7.59 5.42
N VAL A 210 15.08 -7.91 5.19
CA VAL A 210 15.75 -7.68 3.90
C VAL A 210 16.26 -9.00 3.34
N SER A 211 16.15 -9.15 2.02
CA SER A 211 16.64 -10.30 1.26
C SER A 211 17.26 -9.85 -0.06
N THR A 212 18.17 -10.64 -0.60
CA THR A 212 18.73 -10.46 -1.95
C THR A 212 18.07 -11.36 -2.99
N ASP A 213 17.31 -12.36 -2.56
CA ASP A 213 16.77 -13.41 -3.43
C ASP A 213 15.30 -13.77 -3.17
N GLY A 214 14.67 -13.13 -2.17
CA GLY A 214 13.31 -13.43 -1.73
C GLY A 214 13.14 -14.75 -0.98
N LYS A 215 14.22 -15.50 -0.77
CA LYS A 215 14.24 -16.81 -0.09
C LYS A 215 14.93 -16.74 1.26
N ASN A 216 16.07 -16.05 1.33
CA ASN A 216 16.85 -15.89 2.53
C ASN A 216 16.61 -14.51 3.12
N TRP A 217 15.92 -14.45 4.26
CA TRP A 217 15.52 -13.23 4.92
C TRP A 217 16.35 -12.94 6.17
N ALA A 218 16.85 -11.72 6.30
CA ALA A 218 17.50 -11.26 7.52
C ALA A 218 16.52 -11.28 8.70
N ALA A 219 17.05 -11.31 9.93
CA ALA A 219 16.21 -11.20 11.13
C ALA A 219 15.39 -9.91 11.09
N PRO A 220 14.06 -9.97 11.29
CA PRO A 220 13.20 -8.81 11.27
C PRO A 220 13.57 -7.77 12.34
N ARG A 221 13.37 -6.49 12.00
CA ARG A 221 13.61 -5.35 12.88
C ARG A 221 12.40 -4.42 12.86
N GLU A 222 12.13 -3.76 13.98
CA GLU A 222 11.12 -2.71 14.05
C GLU A 222 11.50 -1.53 13.13
N LEU A 223 10.57 -1.03 12.30
CA LEU A 223 10.85 0.02 11.32
C LEU A 223 11.19 1.36 11.96
N VAL A 224 10.43 1.73 12.98
CA VAL A 224 10.66 2.93 13.80
C VAL A 224 10.63 2.50 15.26
N PRO A 225 11.78 2.14 15.86
CA PRO A 225 11.84 1.60 17.21
C PRO A 225 11.19 2.53 18.25
N GLY A 226 10.29 1.96 19.05
CA GLY A 226 9.58 2.70 20.11
C GLY A 226 8.37 3.50 19.65
N ASP A 227 8.01 3.51 18.36
CA ASP A 227 6.77 4.15 17.89
C ASP A 227 5.54 3.32 18.31
N ASN A 228 4.58 3.98 18.97
CA ASN A 228 3.31 3.40 19.43
C ASN A 228 2.11 4.11 18.80
N SER A 229 2.26 4.74 17.64
CA SER A 229 1.21 5.48 16.95
C SER A 229 0.24 4.63 16.13
N GLY A 230 0.28 3.30 16.27
CA GLY A 230 -0.57 2.37 15.51
C GLY A 230 0.04 1.94 14.17
N GLY A 231 1.38 1.99 14.07
CA GLY A 231 2.16 1.56 12.91
C GLY A 231 2.67 2.69 12.05
N ARG A 232 3.81 2.44 11.41
CA ARG A 232 4.55 3.35 10.51
C ARG A 232 4.77 2.66 9.17
N GLY A 233 5.23 3.41 8.16
CA GLY A 233 5.51 2.87 6.83
C GLY A 233 4.28 2.30 6.11
N PRO A 234 4.48 1.42 5.12
CA PRO A 234 3.39 0.88 4.31
C PRO A 234 2.49 -0.04 5.14
N VAL A 235 1.18 0.00 4.90
CA VAL A 235 0.21 -0.80 5.68
C VAL A 235 -0.38 -1.97 4.89
N LYS A 236 -0.52 -1.84 3.59
CA LYS A 236 -1.07 -2.89 2.70
C LYS A 236 -0.52 -2.76 1.29
N ASN A 237 -0.41 -1.54 0.78
CA ASN A 237 0.04 -1.27 -0.58
C ASN A 237 1.51 -0.83 -0.58
N LYS A 238 2.20 -1.10 -1.68
CA LYS A 238 3.62 -0.85 -1.85
C LYS A 238 3.98 0.64 -1.73
N PRO A 239 5.16 0.98 -1.19
CA PRO A 239 5.76 2.29 -1.38
C PRO A 239 5.97 2.59 -2.85
N ILE A 240 6.00 3.87 -3.20
CA ILE A 240 6.46 4.34 -4.49
C ILE A 240 7.76 5.11 -4.35
N ARG A 241 8.62 5.03 -5.36
CA ARG A 241 9.79 5.88 -5.49
C ARG A 241 9.48 6.97 -6.52
N LEU A 242 9.55 8.21 -6.08
CA LEU A 242 9.37 9.36 -6.95
C LEU A 242 10.60 9.52 -7.87
N LYS A 243 10.42 10.21 -8.99
CA LYS A 243 11.50 10.51 -9.95
C LYS A 243 12.71 11.23 -9.33
N ASN A 244 12.51 11.93 -8.21
CA ASN A 244 13.57 12.59 -7.45
C ASN A 244 14.27 11.69 -6.43
N GLY A 245 13.95 10.39 -6.38
CA GLY A 245 14.49 9.39 -5.46
C GLY A 245 13.82 9.30 -4.09
N THR A 246 12.89 10.20 -3.76
CA THR A 246 12.13 10.14 -2.50
C THR A 246 11.22 8.90 -2.49
N ILE A 247 11.19 8.17 -1.38
CA ILE A 247 10.27 7.06 -1.17
C ILE A 247 9.07 7.53 -0.37
N LEU A 248 7.88 7.26 -0.87
CA LEU A 248 6.62 7.50 -0.19
C LEU A 248 5.98 6.17 0.20
N ALA A 249 5.80 5.92 1.49
CA ALA A 249 5.15 4.74 2.02
C ALA A 249 3.71 5.06 2.43
N PRO A 250 2.71 4.46 1.80
CA PRO A 250 1.30 4.71 2.09
C PRO A 250 0.91 4.07 3.43
N GLY A 251 0.72 4.91 4.44
CA GLY A 251 0.42 4.51 5.81
C GLY A 251 -1.03 4.75 6.21
N SER A 252 -1.50 3.98 7.18
CA SER A 252 -2.75 4.25 7.89
C SER A 252 -2.73 3.66 9.29
N THR A 253 -3.57 4.21 10.17
CA THR A 253 -3.81 3.69 11.51
C THR A 253 -5.29 3.44 11.74
N GLU A 254 -5.59 2.53 12.67
CA GLU A 254 -6.95 2.20 13.13
C GLU A 254 -7.13 2.51 14.62
N LEU A 255 -6.22 3.28 15.21
CA LEU A 255 -6.13 3.58 16.63
C LEU A 255 -7.46 4.17 17.18
N GLY A 256 -7.99 3.57 18.26
CA GLY A 256 -9.28 3.94 18.84
C GLY A 256 -10.45 3.73 17.87
N GLY A 257 -10.36 2.74 16.98
CA GLY A 257 -11.36 2.45 15.95
C GLY A 257 -11.46 3.50 14.85
N LYS A 258 -10.50 4.47 14.81
CA LYS A 258 -10.50 5.59 13.86
C LYS A 258 -9.59 5.29 12.69
N TYR A 259 -10.15 5.17 11.51
CA TYR A 259 -9.42 5.02 10.25
C TYR A 259 -8.79 6.35 9.83
N ARG A 260 -7.46 6.41 9.72
CA ARG A 260 -6.69 7.59 9.34
C ARG A 260 -5.57 7.24 8.38
N CYS A 261 -5.46 7.98 7.27
CA CYS A 261 -4.38 7.86 6.31
C CYS A 261 -3.31 8.92 6.55
N PHE A 262 -2.07 8.57 6.25
CA PHE A 262 -0.90 9.43 6.21
C PHE A 262 0.11 8.87 5.20
N VAL A 263 1.22 9.54 5.01
CA VAL A 263 2.36 9.04 4.23
C VAL A 263 3.61 9.12 5.10
N ASP A 264 4.40 8.06 5.14
CA ASP A 264 5.77 8.13 5.64
C ASP A 264 6.72 8.40 4.47
N ILE A 265 7.60 9.40 4.64
CA ILE A 265 8.54 9.89 3.63
C ILE A 265 9.95 9.51 4.02
N SER A 266 10.69 8.89 3.11
CA SER A 266 12.12 8.66 3.24
C SER A 266 12.88 9.34 2.09
N THR A 267 13.93 10.09 2.44
CA THR A 267 14.85 10.72 1.48
C THR A 267 16.25 10.11 1.52
N ASP A 268 16.43 9.05 2.28
CA ASP A 268 17.69 8.35 2.52
C ASP A 268 17.64 6.87 2.22
N ASN A 269 16.82 6.51 1.22
CA ASN A 269 16.63 5.14 0.74
C ASN A 269 16.08 4.18 1.81
N GLY A 270 15.07 4.61 2.57
CA GLY A 270 14.35 3.79 3.54
C GLY A 270 15.03 3.64 4.90
N LYS A 271 16.12 4.38 5.18
CA LYS A 271 16.81 4.30 6.47
C LYS A 271 16.07 5.04 7.58
N THR A 272 15.51 6.20 7.26
CA THR A 272 14.68 6.98 8.18
C THR A 272 13.36 7.39 7.54
N TRP A 273 12.34 7.60 8.37
CA TRP A 273 10.98 7.85 7.95
C TRP A 273 10.36 9.02 8.69
N ASN A 274 9.82 9.97 7.94
CA ASN A 274 9.13 11.13 8.45
C ASN A 274 7.64 11.05 8.11
N ARG A 275 6.80 10.98 9.14
CA ARG A 275 5.35 10.89 8.98
C ARG A 275 4.74 12.25 8.65
N THR A 276 3.90 12.31 7.61
CA THR A 276 3.08 13.50 7.32
C THR A 276 1.94 13.64 8.35
N PRO A 277 1.32 14.82 8.44
CA PRO A 277 0.02 14.93 9.10
C PRO A 277 -1.00 13.96 8.51
N GLU A 278 -2.01 13.59 9.31
CA GLU A 278 -3.16 12.82 8.83
C GLU A 278 -3.85 13.54 7.68
N ILE A 279 -4.18 12.80 6.62
CA ILE A 279 -4.91 13.34 5.48
C ILE A 279 -6.33 13.67 5.91
N ASN A 280 -6.69 14.93 5.77
CA ASN A 280 -8.01 15.40 6.15
C ASN A 280 -9.06 14.92 5.13
N SER A 281 -10.27 14.69 5.61
CA SER A 281 -11.42 14.35 4.75
C SER A 281 -12.71 14.60 5.50
N THR A 282 -13.76 14.96 4.77
CA THR A 282 -15.08 15.12 5.34
C THR A 282 -16.12 14.33 4.56
N PHE A 283 -17.01 13.69 5.30
CA PHE A 283 -18.22 13.05 4.81
C PHE A 283 -19.43 13.86 5.26
N LEU A 284 -20.33 14.16 4.34
CA LEU A 284 -21.49 15.04 4.57
C LEU A 284 -21.12 16.42 5.16
N GLY A 285 -19.90 16.92 4.84
CA GLY A 285 -19.46 18.25 5.23
C GLY A 285 -18.95 18.42 6.66
N PHE A 286 -19.17 17.47 7.57
CA PHE A 286 -18.81 17.60 8.98
C PHE A 286 -18.22 16.34 9.64
N PHE A 287 -18.53 15.15 9.16
CA PHE A 287 -17.92 13.91 9.69
C PHE A 287 -16.59 13.64 9.02
N LYS A 288 -15.58 13.20 9.77
CA LYS A 288 -14.34 12.67 9.17
C LYS A 288 -14.62 11.35 8.45
N THR A 289 -14.23 11.26 7.19
CA THR A 289 -14.33 10.02 6.41
C THR A 289 -13.37 8.97 6.97
N PRO A 290 -13.83 7.77 7.33
CA PRO A 290 -12.95 6.68 7.72
C PRO A 290 -12.18 6.17 6.49
N MET A 291 -10.85 6.38 6.44
CA MET A 291 -9.97 6.01 5.32
C MET A 291 -8.76 5.25 5.81
N ILE A 292 -8.42 4.13 5.14
CA ILE A 292 -7.22 3.34 5.39
C ILE A 292 -6.62 2.77 4.10
N GLN A 293 -5.43 2.18 4.22
CA GLN A 293 -4.76 1.39 3.19
C GLN A 293 -4.65 2.15 1.85
N PRO A 294 -4.02 3.34 1.86
CA PRO A 294 -3.86 4.11 0.64
C PRO A 294 -2.96 3.39 -0.37
N THR A 295 -3.16 3.69 -1.66
CA THR A 295 -2.26 3.36 -2.77
C THR A 295 -1.91 4.63 -3.52
N LEU A 296 -0.68 4.75 -4.01
CA LEU A 296 -0.11 6.00 -4.52
C LEU A 296 0.33 5.85 -5.98
N TRP A 297 0.34 6.96 -6.72
CA TRP A 297 1.05 7.09 -7.99
C TRP A 297 1.60 8.49 -8.19
N GLU A 298 2.69 8.59 -8.96
CA GLU A 298 3.26 9.86 -9.41
C GLU A 298 2.88 10.10 -10.87
N SER A 299 2.26 11.24 -11.16
CA SER A 299 1.91 11.66 -12.51
C SER A 299 3.11 12.17 -13.30
N LYS A 300 2.94 12.36 -14.60
CA LYS A 300 4.02 12.84 -15.48
C LYS A 300 4.50 14.24 -15.11
N ASP A 301 3.64 15.08 -14.57
CA ASP A 301 3.94 16.44 -14.10
C ASP A 301 4.60 16.50 -12.72
N GLY A 302 4.80 15.34 -12.05
CA GLY A 302 5.40 15.23 -10.73
C GLY A 302 4.41 15.40 -9.58
N SER A 303 3.11 15.62 -9.85
CA SER A 303 2.09 15.54 -8.81
C SER A 303 1.94 14.09 -8.31
N VAL A 304 1.63 13.94 -7.04
CA VAL A 304 1.41 12.64 -6.40
C VAL A 304 -0.04 12.52 -5.98
N HIS A 305 -0.61 11.38 -6.22
CA HIS A 305 -2.01 11.12 -5.98
C HIS A 305 -2.21 9.88 -5.12
N MET A 306 -3.32 9.83 -4.42
CA MET A 306 -3.69 8.77 -3.50
C MET A 306 -5.12 8.31 -3.75
N PHE A 307 -5.33 7.00 -3.79
CA PHE A 307 -6.63 6.39 -3.59
C PHE A 307 -6.68 5.67 -2.25
N THR A 308 -7.83 5.73 -1.57
CA THR A 308 -8.01 5.12 -0.25
C THR A 308 -9.23 4.22 -0.19
N ARG A 309 -9.12 3.12 0.55
CA ARG A 309 -10.24 2.31 1.03
C ARG A 309 -11.04 3.12 2.05
N THR A 310 -12.38 3.04 1.98
CA THR A 310 -13.27 3.73 2.91
C THR A 310 -14.41 2.85 3.40
N LYS A 311 -15.07 3.27 4.49
CA LYS A 311 -16.33 2.68 4.98
C LYS A 311 -17.58 3.33 4.39
N VAL A 312 -17.46 4.28 3.46
CA VAL A 312 -18.57 5.12 2.97
C VAL A 312 -19.01 4.82 1.53
N GLY A 313 -18.70 3.62 1.04
CA GLY A 313 -19.19 3.09 -0.24
C GLY A 313 -18.44 3.56 -1.48
N LYS A 314 -17.41 4.41 -1.35
CA LYS A 314 -16.63 4.96 -2.47
C LYS A 314 -15.14 4.98 -2.16
N ILE A 315 -14.31 4.85 -3.19
CA ILE A 315 -12.88 5.18 -3.13
C ILE A 315 -12.76 6.71 -2.98
N TYR A 316 -11.89 7.17 -2.08
CA TYR A 316 -11.55 8.59 -1.95
C TYR A 316 -10.19 8.86 -2.55
N ARG A 317 -10.01 10.07 -3.08
CA ARG A 317 -8.77 10.58 -3.68
C ARG A 317 -8.25 11.76 -2.87
N SER A 318 -6.92 11.87 -2.76
CA SER A 318 -6.21 13.05 -2.30
C SER A 318 -5.02 13.31 -3.20
N ASP A 319 -4.61 14.56 -3.35
CA ASP A 319 -3.55 14.99 -4.25
C ASP A 319 -2.51 15.83 -3.51
N SER A 320 -1.25 15.67 -3.90
CA SER A 320 -0.09 16.42 -3.42
C SER A 320 0.69 17.01 -4.59
N TYR A 321 1.10 18.26 -4.46
CA TYR A 321 1.88 18.99 -5.47
C TYR A 321 3.29 19.37 -4.98
N ASP A 322 3.73 18.81 -3.86
CA ASP A 322 5.01 19.11 -3.20
C ASP A 322 5.83 17.85 -2.87
N GLY A 323 5.60 16.76 -3.65
CA GLY A 323 6.29 15.49 -3.49
C GLY A 323 5.80 14.68 -2.30
N GLY A 324 4.52 14.74 -1.98
CA GLY A 324 3.89 13.93 -0.93
C GLY A 324 3.99 14.52 0.48
N LYS A 325 4.50 15.76 0.64
CA LYS A 325 4.68 16.40 1.96
C LYS A 325 3.36 16.92 2.52
N THR A 326 2.56 17.56 1.67
CA THR A 326 1.21 18.02 2.02
C THR A 326 0.18 17.48 1.05
N TRP A 327 -1.03 17.29 1.53
CA TRP A 327 -2.12 16.65 0.80
C TRP A 327 -3.39 17.49 0.89
N CYS A 328 -4.12 17.61 -0.20
CA CYS A 328 -5.43 18.25 -0.17
C CYS A 328 -6.41 17.41 0.68
N SER A 329 -7.51 18.01 1.13
CA SER A 329 -8.59 17.23 1.75
C SER A 329 -9.09 16.16 0.77
N ALA A 330 -9.11 14.89 1.21
CA ALA A 330 -9.57 13.80 0.37
C ALA A 330 -11.06 13.96 0.02
N TYR A 331 -11.40 13.61 -1.21
CA TYR A 331 -12.72 13.73 -1.79
C TYR A 331 -13.18 12.42 -2.46
N PRO A 332 -14.51 12.18 -2.55
CA PRO A 332 -15.03 10.96 -3.14
C PRO A 332 -14.81 10.92 -4.65
N THR A 333 -14.44 9.75 -5.16
CA THR A 333 -14.45 9.44 -6.59
C THR A 333 -15.80 8.85 -7.03
N ASN A 334 -15.94 8.56 -8.33
CA ASN A 334 -17.07 7.78 -8.85
C ASN A 334 -16.92 6.27 -8.68
N LEU A 335 -15.75 5.80 -8.23
CA LEU A 335 -15.46 4.38 -8.03
C LEU A 335 -16.07 3.89 -6.73
N PRO A 336 -16.86 2.80 -6.73
CA PRO A 336 -17.38 2.21 -5.51
C PRO A 336 -16.27 1.53 -4.69
N ASN A 337 -16.48 1.45 -3.38
CA ASN A 337 -15.63 0.65 -2.47
C ASN A 337 -16.48 0.00 -1.38
N ASN A 338 -16.31 -1.28 -1.21
CA ASN A 338 -17.04 -2.14 -0.28
C ASN A 338 -16.37 -2.27 1.10
N ASN A 339 -15.53 -1.31 1.47
CA ASN A 339 -14.63 -1.44 2.62
C ASN A 339 -13.68 -2.65 2.50
N SER A 340 -13.12 -2.87 1.31
CA SER A 340 -12.06 -3.84 1.06
C SER A 340 -10.83 -3.15 0.47
N GLY A 341 -9.66 -3.80 0.60
CA GLY A 341 -8.40 -3.31 0.05
C GLY A 341 -8.46 -3.15 -1.47
N ILE A 342 -7.77 -2.14 -1.95
CA ILE A 342 -7.54 -1.83 -3.37
C ILE A 342 -6.05 -1.72 -3.59
N ASP A 343 -5.59 -1.86 -4.83
CA ASP A 343 -4.23 -1.48 -5.21
C ASP A 343 -4.18 -1.02 -6.66
N LEU A 344 -3.23 -0.16 -6.98
CA LEU A 344 -2.98 0.31 -8.33
C LEU A 344 -1.47 0.39 -8.61
N ASP A 345 -1.14 0.38 -9.90
CA ASP A 345 0.19 0.70 -10.39
C ASP A 345 0.12 1.36 -11.75
N THR A 346 1.22 1.96 -12.18
CA THR A 346 1.35 2.69 -13.45
C THR A 346 2.38 2.04 -14.35
N ASP A 347 2.15 2.06 -15.65
CA ASP A 347 3.19 1.75 -16.62
C ASP A 347 3.96 3.01 -17.06
N ASP A 348 5.02 2.81 -17.84
CA ASP A 348 5.88 3.88 -18.37
C ASP A 348 5.13 4.88 -19.26
N SER A 349 4.01 4.47 -19.84
CA SER A 349 3.15 5.34 -20.65
C SER A 349 2.25 6.24 -19.80
N GLY A 350 2.13 5.96 -18.50
CA GLY A 350 1.27 6.67 -17.55
C GLY A 350 -0.16 6.14 -17.51
N ARG A 351 -0.42 4.92 -18.04
CA ARG A 351 -1.69 4.22 -17.82
C ARG A 351 -1.71 3.71 -16.39
N ILE A 352 -2.85 3.87 -15.70
CA ILE A 352 -3.02 3.44 -14.32
C ILE A 352 -3.90 2.19 -14.31
N PHE A 353 -3.41 1.12 -13.71
CA PHE A 353 -4.10 -0.15 -13.57
C PHE A 353 -4.57 -0.34 -12.13
N LEU A 354 -5.88 -0.36 -11.92
CA LEU A 354 -6.52 -0.49 -10.60
C LEU A 354 -7.19 -1.85 -10.46
N VAL A 355 -6.88 -2.58 -9.39
CA VAL A 355 -7.59 -3.80 -8.99
C VAL A 355 -8.42 -3.55 -7.75
N TYR A 356 -9.72 -3.84 -7.81
CA TYR A 356 -10.67 -3.54 -6.74
C TYR A 356 -11.96 -4.36 -6.87
N ASN A 357 -12.77 -4.35 -5.84
CA ASN A 357 -14.16 -4.83 -5.89
C ASN A 357 -15.07 -3.65 -6.27
N PRO A 358 -15.67 -3.62 -7.48
CA PRO A 358 -16.49 -2.49 -7.95
C PRO A 358 -17.91 -2.49 -7.37
N VAL A 359 -18.01 -2.60 -6.03
CA VAL A 359 -19.25 -2.66 -5.26
C VAL A 359 -19.15 -1.67 -4.10
N GLY A 360 -20.23 -0.95 -3.83
CA GLY A 360 -20.29 0.03 -2.73
C GLY A 360 -20.94 -0.52 -1.44
N ILE A 361 -21.25 -1.82 -1.39
CA ILE A 361 -21.91 -2.46 -0.25
C ILE A 361 -20.83 -3.09 0.64
N PRO A 362 -20.68 -2.66 1.90
CA PRO A 362 -19.69 -3.22 2.81
C PRO A 362 -19.82 -4.74 2.97
N GLY A 363 -18.68 -5.43 3.00
CA GLY A 363 -18.61 -6.88 3.18
C GLY A 363 -18.79 -7.72 1.90
N ILE A 364 -19.30 -7.16 0.80
CA ILE A 364 -19.43 -7.86 -0.48
C ILE A 364 -18.10 -7.77 -1.23
N ARG A 365 -17.28 -8.85 -1.19
CA ARG A 365 -15.94 -8.91 -1.78
C ARG A 365 -15.90 -9.62 -3.13
N THR A 366 -16.92 -9.41 -3.93
CA THR A 366 -17.10 -9.94 -5.28
C THR A 366 -17.92 -8.94 -6.12
N PRO A 367 -17.72 -8.84 -7.46
CA PRO A 367 -16.61 -9.41 -8.23
C PRO A 367 -15.26 -8.73 -7.91
N LEU A 368 -14.14 -9.34 -8.34
CA LEU A 368 -12.83 -8.70 -8.36
C LEU A 368 -12.48 -8.33 -9.80
N THR A 369 -12.09 -7.07 -10.05
CA THR A 369 -11.86 -6.56 -11.41
C THR A 369 -10.58 -5.76 -11.54
N LEU A 370 -10.02 -5.79 -12.76
CA LEU A 370 -8.99 -4.87 -13.23
C LEU A 370 -9.63 -3.78 -14.09
N ALA A 371 -9.32 -2.53 -13.78
CA ALA A 371 -9.70 -1.38 -14.57
C ALA A 371 -8.47 -0.57 -14.96
N VAL A 372 -8.54 0.16 -16.06
CA VAL A 372 -7.47 1.04 -16.54
C VAL A 372 -7.96 2.47 -16.66
N SER A 373 -7.11 3.42 -16.28
CA SER A 373 -7.25 4.84 -16.57
C SER A 373 -6.23 5.26 -17.62
N LEU A 374 -6.66 6.06 -18.58
CA LEU A 374 -5.83 6.66 -19.63
C LEU A 374 -5.73 8.18 -19.49
N ASP A 375 -6.31 8.74 -18.42
CA ASP A 375 -6.50 10.16 -18.19
C ASP A 375 -6.05 10.59 -16.77
N ASP A 376 -5.01 9.92 -16.27
CA ASP A 376 -4.39 10.22 -14.97
C ASP A 376 -5.35 10.07 -13.78
N GLY A 377 -6.07 8.93 -13.77
CA GLY A 377 -6.94 8.56 -12.66
C GLY A 377 -8.25 9.35 -12.56
N LYS A 378 -8.65 10.07 -13.62
CA LYS A 378 -9.94 10.79 -13.67
C LYS A 378 -11.08 9.83 -13.96
N THR A 379 -10.90 8.94 -14.94
CA THR A 379 -11.88 7.92 -15.30
C THR A 379 -11.23 6.54 -15.40
N PHE A 380 -12.01 5.50 -15.13
CA PHE A 380 -11.57 4.10 -15.19
C PHE A 380 -12.52 3.26 -16.03
N THR A 381 -11.94 2.44 -16.91
CA THR A 381 -12.67 1.45 -17.71
C THR A 381 -12.30 0.05 -17.24
N LYS A 382 -13.29 -0.77 -16.89
CA LYS A 382 -13.08 -2.19 -16.57
C LYS A 382 -12.60 -2.94 -17.81
N ILE A 383 -11.47 -3.64 -17.70
CA ILE A 383 -10.87 -4.38 -18.81
C ILE A 383 -10.82 -5.89 -18.56
N LYS A 384 -10.92 -6.34 -17.30
CA LYS A 384 -10.98 -7.75 -16.95
C LYS A 384 -11.73 -7.94 -15.62
N THR A 385 -12.54 -8.99 -15.55
CA THR A 385 -13.08 -9.52 -14.30
C THR A 385 -12.35 -10.83 -14.01
N PHE A 386 -11.75 -10.95 -12.83
CA PHE A 386 -11.02 -12.14 -12.42
C PHE A 386 -11.94 -13.19 -11.86
N GLU A 387 -12.78 -12.78 -10.92
CA GLU A 387 -13.64 -13.66 -10.16
C GLU A 387 -15.06 -13.10 -10.06
N THR A 388 -16.03 -14.01 -10.05
CA THR A 388 -17.44 -13.72 -9.83
C THR A 388 -18.03 -14.86 -9.00
N GLY A 389 -19.11 -14.61 -8.30
CA GLY A 389 -19.74 -15.60 -7.43
C GLY A 389 -19.99 -15.03 -6.04
N LEU A 390 -20.48 -15.84 -5.14
CA LEU A 390 -20.83 -15.44 -3.77
C LEU A 390 -19.70 -15.85 -2.79
N ALA A 391 -18.48 -15.35 -3.02
CA ALA A 391 -17.32 -15.68 -2.22
C ALA A 391 -16.43 -14.46 -1.99
N GLU A 392 -15.37 -14.60 -1.20
CA GLU A 392 -14.40 -13.53 -0.92
C GLU A 392 -13.23 -13.59 -1.92
N TYR A 393 -13.12 -12.54 -2.76
CA TYR A 393 -11.97 -12.27 -3.61
C TYR A 393 -11.48 -10.85 -3.33
N SER A 394 -10.39 -10.72 -2.58
CA SER A 394 -10.08 -9.45 -1.96
C SER A 394 -8.59 -9.20 -1.78
N TYR A 395 -8.25 -8.02 -1.30
CA TYR A 395 -6.88 -7.60 -0.99
C TYR A 395 -5.90 -7.81 -2.15
N PRO A 396 -6.21 -7.27 -3.33
CA PRO A 396 -5.30 -7.38 -4.46
C PRO A 396 -4.01 -6.61 -4.23
N ALA A 397 -2.91 -7.12 -4.79
CA ALA A 397 -1.70 -6.36 -5.05
C ALA A 397 -1.45 -6.35 -6.56
N VAL A 398 -1.00 -5.24 -7.10
CA VAL A 398 -0.68 -5.09 -8.52
C VAL A 398 0.66 -4.40 -8.71
N VAL A 399 1.49 -4.94 -9.61
CA VAL A 399 2.77 -4.35 -10.04
C VAL A 399 2.87 -4.47 -11.55
N VAL A 400 3.15 -3.36 -12.22
CA VAL A 400 3.42 -3.31 -13.65
C VAL A 400 4.93 -3.29 -13.87
N LYS A 401 5.44 -4.24 -14.66
CA LYS A 401 6.85 -4.27 -15.05
C LYS A 401 6.97 -4.52 -16.53
N GLY A 402 7.46 -3.51 -17.26
CA GLY A 402 7.49 -3.55 -18.71
C GLY A 402 6.07 -3.72 -19.29
N ASP A 403 5.87 -4.76 -20.09
CA ASP A 403 4.60 -5.09 -20.73
C ASP A 403 3.77 -6.13 -19.95
N ILE A 404 4.10 -6.39 -18.67
CA ILE A 404 3.43 -7.39 -17.85
C ILE A 404 2.86 -6.73 -16.58
N ILE A 405 1.59 -7.00 -16.31
CA ILE A 405 0.94 -6.70 -15.04
C ILE A 405 0.95 -7.98 -14.20
N HIS A 406 1.55 -7.91 -13.02
CA HIS A 406 1.56 -8.97 -12.01
C HIS A 406 0.52 -8.65 -10.94
N ILE A 407 -0.39 -9.58 -10.67
CA ILE A 407 -1.47 -9.38 -9.71
C ILE A 407 -1.55 -10.59 -8.79
N THR A 408 -1.65 -10.33 -7.48
CA THR A 408 -2.03 -11.36 -6.50
C THR A 408 -3.29 -10.91 -5.74
N TYR A 409 -4.06 -11.85 -5.23
CA TYR A 409 -5.19 -11.58 -4.34
C TYR A 409 -5.54 -12.81 -3.50
N THR A 410 -6.25 -12.57 -2.42
CA THR A 410 -6.84 -13.59 -1.57
C THR A 410 -8.05 -14.21 -2.28
N TYR A 411 -8.04 -15.53 -2.40
CA TYR A 411 -9.13 -16.34 -2.93
C TYR A 411 -9.74 -17.15 -1.78
N GLU A 412 -10.93 -16.75 -1.33
CA GLU A 412 -11.74 -17.43 -0.28
C GLU A 412 -11.01 -17.66 1.06
N ARG A 413 -9.90 -16.93 1.31
CA ARG A 413 -8.97 -17.11 2.42
C ARG A 413 -8.25 -18.46 2.46
N ASP A 414 -8.43 -19.25 1.43
CA ASP A 414 -7.85 -20.58 1.26
C ASP A 414 -6.58 -20.57 0.42
N TYR A 415 -6.54 -19.70 -0.60
CA TYR A 415 -5.45 -19.64 -1.57
C TYR A 415 -5.06 -18.21 -1.88
N ILE A 416 -3.84 -18.07 -2.40
CA ILE A 416 -3.39 -16.83 -3.05
C ILE A 416 -3.31 -17.10 -4.55
N ALA A 417 -4.16 -16.40 -5.31
CA ALA A 417 -4.12 -16.40 -6.76
C ALA A 417 -3.06 -15.45 -7.28
N TYR A 418 -2.39 -15.81 -8.36
CA TYR A 418 -1.46 -14.98 -9.09
C TYR A 418 -1.86 -14.92 -10.57
N TRP A 419 -1.76 -13.72 -11.17
CA TRP A 419 -1.99 -13.50 -12.58
C TRP A 419 -0.80 -12.81 -13.22
N GLN A 420 -0.43 -13.28 -14.42
CA GLN A 420 0.39 -12.55 -15.38
C GLN A 420 -0.50 -12.07 -16.52
N ILE A 421 -0.50 -10.76 -16.76
CA ILE A 421 -1.30 -10.17 -17.84
C ILE A 421 -0.37 -9.39 -18.75
N LYS A 422 -0.19 -9.89 -19.98
CA LYS A 422 0.58 -9.19 -20.99
C LYS A 422 -0.27 -8.09 -21.62
N ILE A 423 0.31 -6.89 -21.72
CA ILE A 423 -0.31 -5.70 -22.29
C ILE A 423 0.48 -5.17 -23.49
N LYS A 424 -0.13 -4.26 -24.27
CA LYS A 424 0.51 -3.57 -25.40
C LYS A 424 0.14 -2.11 -25.46
#